data_c22716d59764b705ff266eba184c3d30
#
_entry.id   c22716d59764b705ff266eba184c3d30
#
_cell.length_a   1.000
_cell.length_b   1.000
_cell.length_c   1.000
_cell.angle_alpha   90.00
_cell.angle_beta   90.00
_cell.angle_gamma   90.00
#
_symmetry.space_group_name_H-M   'P 1'
#
loop_
_entity.id
_entity.type
_entity.pdbx_description
1 polymer ?
#
loop_
_entity_poly.entity_id
_entity_poly.type
_entity_poly.pdbx_seq_one_letter_code
_entity_poly.pdbx_strand_id
1 'polypeptide(L)'
;MNIANNITELIGNTPMVRLSKKTNPYEAEILVKLEYFNPMSSVKDRVGIAMIEEAEKQGILKPGATITEPTSGNTGIGLAFACAVKGYHLILTMPETMSMERRMILSALGAEIVLTEAYSSMVGSVEKARQLNAEIPASWIPDQFSNPANAEIHRKTTGPEILRDTDGKVDIFVAGVGTGGTLTGIGEVLKANNPNTQVVAVEPFKSAVLSGQPAYPHRIQGIGAGFIPDVLNKDIIDEILCVIDEDASKYAHLMAENDGILVGISGAANVWAAVELAKRPENAGKTIVTVLPDSGERYLSTWLYEKFAKNADENTNQLNKQILETLDQDLPKSVALSLRYFQNGLYCSEAILRGFNEAYNLGFPPEQYKISTAFGSGLGESGCSCGAVTGAAMVLSLICGRTHNYESERISFTAENQLHDKFREAHKALCCRVLTRDVEWNSAEHKLRCEQLVKHAAEIADDIIQRELKEFLPENGGKTLDEKKKYKNNPDRIRI
;
A
#
# COMPACT_ATOMS: atom_id res chain seq x y z
N MET A 1 -4.80 12.11 36.95
CA MET A 1 -5.33 11.95 35.57
C MET A 1 -4.47 10.92 34.88
N ASN A 2 -5.05 10.00 34.13
CA ASN A 2 -4.28 9.01 33.36
C ASN A 2 -4.03 9.60 31.95
N ILE A 3 -3.12 10.57 31.86
CA ILE A 3 -2.76 11.27 30.62
C ILE A 3 -1.25 11.17 30.47
N ALA A 4 -0.79 10.58 29.34
CA ALA A 4 0.62 10.52 29.01
C ALA A 4 1.16 11.92 28.66
N ASN A 5 2.41 12.21 28.99
CA ASN A 5 3.05 13.49 28.64
C ASN A 5 3.40 13.55 27.15
N ASN A 6 3.70 12.42 26.56
CA ASN A 6 3.95 12.27 25.14
C ASN A 6 3.59 10.85 24.67
N ILE A 7 3.55 10.66 23.38
CA ILE A 7 3.09 9.41 22.77
C ILE A 7 4.04 8.22 23.01
N THR A 8 5.32 8.43 23.34
CA THR A 8 6.27 7.31 23.60
C THR A 8 5.96 6.60 24.92
N GLU A 9 5.27 7.27 25.88
CA GLU A 9 4.82 6.65 27.13
C GLU A 9 3.68 5.62 26.93
N LEU A 10 3.10 5.58 25.75
CA LEU A 10 2.06 4.61 25.38
C LEU A 10 2.62 3.33 24.71
N ILE A 11 3.94 3.23 24.58
CA ILE A 11 4.58 2.03 24.04
C ILE A 11 4.46 0.88 25.05
N GLY A 12 4.12 -0.31 24.54
CA GLY A 12 4.00 -1.48 25.39
C GLY A 12 2.58 -1.72 25.89
N ASN A 13 2.46 -2.60 26.90
CA ASN A 13 1.18 -3.09 27.40
C ASN A 13 0.22 -3.52 26.28
N THR A 14 0.76 -4.11 25.23
CA THR A 14 0.00 -4.57 24.07
C THR A 14 -0.88 -5.75 24.47
N PRO A 15 -2.10 -5.87 23.92
CA PRO A 15 -2.99 -6.96 24.27
C PRO A 15 -2.55 -8.31 23.70
N MET A 16 -3.11 -9.38 24.28
CA MET A 16 -3.02 -10.74 23.75
C MET A 16 -4.41 -11.26 23.36
N VAL A 17 -4.45 -12.09 22.32
CA VAL A 17 -5.67 -12.73 21.84
C VAL A 17 -5.45 -14.22 21.65
N ARG A 18 -6.48 -15.02 21.97
CA ARG A 18 -6.51 -16.45 21.69
C ARG A 18 -7.00 -16.67 20.27
N LEU A 19 -6.27 -17.45 19.47
CA LEU A 19 -6.71 -17.83 18.12
C LEU A 19 -7.92 -18.77 18.20
N SER A 20 -8.85 -18.57 17.28
CA SER A 20 -10.05 -19.38 17.16
C SER A 20 -9.73 -20.82 16.73
N LYS A 21 -10.67 -21.75 17.02
CA LYS A 21 -10.57 -23.13 16.53
C LYS A 21 -10.69 -23.26 15.01
N LYS A 22 -11.07 -22.21 14.30
CA LYS A 22 -11.06 -22.17 12.84
C LYS A 22 -9.64 -22.02 12.29
N THR A 23 -8.80 -21.22 12.95
CA THR A 23 -7.39 -21.03 12.58
C THR A 23 -6.49 -22.09 13.22
N ASN A 24 -6.76 -22.45 14.50
CA ASN A 24 -6.07 -23.51 15.22
C ASN A 24 -7.04 -24.63 15.65
N PRO A 25 -7.25 -25.67 14.84
CA PRO A 25 -8.19 -26.76 15.17
C PRO A 25 -7.66 -27.76 16.19
N TYR A 26 -6.40 -27.64 16.65
CA TYR A 26 -5.74 -28.58 17.53
C TYR A 26 -5.99 -28.31 19.02
N GLU A 27 -5.60 -29.25 19.88
CA GLU A 27 -5.84 -29.18 21.33
C GLU A 27 -4.94 -28.16 22.04
N ALA A 28 -3.74 -27.87 21.52
CA ALA A 28 -2.89 -26.82 22.07
C ALA A 28 -3.58 -25.46 21.94
N GLU A 29 -3.41 -24.58 22.93
CA GLU A 29 -3.88 -23.21 22.88
C GLU A 29 -2.82 -22.31 22.24
N ILE A 30 -3.21 -21.46 21.27
CA ILE A 30 -2.30 -20.47 20.67
C ILE A 30 -2.75 -19.07 21.09
N LEU A 31 -1.85 -18.35 21.75
CA LEU A 31 -2.00 -16.96 22.17
C LEU A 31 -1.08 -16.07 21.34
N VAL A 32 -1.61 -14.98 20.80
CA VAL A 32 -0.87 -14.04 19.97
C VAL A 32 -0.74 -12.69 20.66
N LYS A 33 0.49 -12.18 20.79
CA LYS A 33 0.81 -10.85 21.32
C LYS A 33 0.74 -9.83 20.19
N LEU A 34 -0.17 -8.87 20.29
CA LEU A 34 -0.50 -7.92 19.21
C LEU A 34 0.39 -6.66 19.27
N GLU A 35 1.62 -6.74 18.78
CA GLU A 35 2.58 -5.63 18.82
C GLU A 35 2.20 -4.45 17.92
N TYR A 36 1.23 -4.61 17.01
CA TYR A 36 0.69 -3.49 16.23
C TYR A 36 -0.25 -2.56 17.04
N PHE A 37 -0.51 -2.84 18.31
CA PHE A 37 -1.15 -1.90 19.24
C PHE A 37 -0.17 -0.84 19.81
N ASN A 38 1.11 -0.94 19.51
CA ASN A 38 2.03 0.15 19.77
C ASN A 38 1.68 1.40 18.92
N PRO A 39 2.04 2.62 19.32
CA PRO A 39 1.63 3.88 18.69
C PRO A 39 1.88 3.96 17.17
N MET A 40 3.01 3.43 16.69
CA MET A 40 3.33 3.35 15.27
C MET A 40 3.08 1.95 14.70
N SER A 41 2.18 1.19 15.31
CA SER A 41 1.68 -0.10 14.86
C SER A 41 2.76 -1.15 14.59
N SER A 42 3.83 -1.18 15.39
CA SER A 42 4.81 -2.26 15.31
C SER A 42 5.63 -2.48 16.59
N VAL A 43 6.20 -3.68 16.69
CA VAL A 43 7.18 -4.06 17.75
C VAL A 43 8.41 -3.15 17.76
N LYS A 44 8.70 -2.47 16.66
CA LYS A 44 9.90 -1.62 16.55
C LYS A 44 9.76 -0.27 17.23
N ASP A 45 8.57 0.11 17.67
CA ASP A 45 8.36 1.28 18.52
C ASP A 45 9.13 1.09 19.84
N ARG A 46 9.08 -0.14 20.41
CA ARG A 46 9.87 -0.49 21.61
C ARG A 46 11.37 -0.38 21.35
N VAL A 47 11.82 -0.94 20.23
CA VAL A 47 13.25 -1.01 19.89
C VAL A 47 13.81 0.37 19.58
N GLY A 48 13.08 1.18 18.78
CA GLY A 48 13.51 2.54 18.40
C GLY A 48 13.76 3.44 19.60
N ILE A 49 12.78 3.53 20.51
CA ILE A 49 12.92 4.36 21.71
C ILE A 49 14.00 3.83 22.66
N ALA A 50 14.09 2.50 22.83
CA ALA A 50 15.06 1.89 23.75
C ALA A 50 16.51 2.12 23.32
N MET A 51 16.82 2.01 22.04
CA MET A 51 18.17 2.28 21.53
C MET A 51 18.56 3.74 21.77
N ILE A 52 17.65 4.68 21.52
CA ILE A 52 17.89 6.11 21.75
C ILE A 52 18.09 6.42 23.25
N GLU A 53 17.20 5.93 24.11
CA GLU A 53 17.27 6.17 25.55
C GLU A 53 18.52 5.55 26.20
N GLU A 54 18.94 4.39 25.76
CA GLU A 54 20.16 3.78 26.24
C GLU A 54 21.40 4.57 25.80
N ALA A 55 21.43 5.06 24.55
CA ALA A 55 22.51 5.91 24.05
C ALA A 55 22.57 7.28 24.77
N GLU A 56 21.42 7.87 25.12
CA GLU A 56 21.33 9.07 25.98
C GLU A 56 21.92 8.80 27.35
N LYS A 57 21.51 7.70 27.99
CA LYS A 57 21.96 7.32 29.33
C LYS A 57 23.47 7.05 29.39
N GLN A 58 24.02 6.48 28.30
CA GLN A 58 25.47 6.25 28.19
C GLN A 58 26.25 7.51 27.78
N GLY A 59 25.57 8.63 27.49
CA GLY A 59 26.19 9.91 27.08
C GLY A 59 26.75 9.85 25.64
N ILE A 60 26.42 8.81 24.88
CA ILE A 60 26.78 8.66 23.46
C ILE A 60 25.97 9.66 22.62
N LEU A 61 24.66 9.72 22.85
CA LEU A 61 23.73 10.61 22.16
C LEU A 61 23.48 11.87 22.98
N LYS A 62 23.76 13.03 22.40
CA LYS A 62 23.58 14.36 23.06
C LYS A 62 22.45 15.09 22.35
N PRO A 63 21.77 16.03 23.05
CA PRO A 63 20.76 16.87 22.43
C PRO A 63 21.27 17.54 21.14
N GLY A 64 20.48 17.48 20.07
CA GLY A 64 20.84 18.02 18.76
C GLY A 64 21.78 17.13 17.91
N ALA A 65 22.13 15.94 18.38
CA ALA A 65 22.88 14.97 17.58
C ALA A 65 22.05 14.45 16.39
N THR A 66 22.75 13.96 15.37
CA THR A 66 22.13 13.29 14.22
C THR A 66 22.16 11.79 14.40
N ILE A 67 21.07 11.11 14.07
CA ILE A 67 20.97 9.67 14.05
C ILE A 67 20.93 9.21 12.59
N THR A 68 21.74 8.24 12.22
CA THR A 68 21.76 7.67 10.88
C THR A 68 21.50 6.16 10.97
N GLU A 69 20.56 5.62 10.20
CA GLU A 69 20.28 4.16 10.21
C GLU A 69 19.97 3.65 8.81
N PRO A 70 20.58 2.52 8.39
CA PRO A 70 20.26 1.88 7.12
C PRO A 70 19.03 1.00 7.29
N THR A 71 17.86 1.54 7.08
CA THR A 71 16.62 0.76 7.22
C THR A 71 15.47 1.38 6.42
N SER A 72 14.66 0.51 5.83
CA SER A 72 13.42 0.87 5.13
C SER A 72 12.16 0.32 5.80
N GLY A 73 12.34 -0.41 6.91
CA GLY A 73 11.28 -1.13 7.59
C GLY A 73 10.74 -0.42 8.82
N ASN A 74 10.08 -1.20 9.68
CA ASN A 74 9.48 -0.73 10.91
C ASN A 74 10.47 -0.08 11.88
N THR A 75 11.75 -0.48 11.84
CA THR A 75 12.80 0.16 12.67
C THR A 75 12.97 1.63 12.31
N GLY A 76 12.97 1.96 11.00
CA GLY A 76 13.01 3.35 10.56
C GLY A 76 11.82 4.16 11.08
N ILE A 77 10.62 3.57 11.08
CA ILE A 77 9.42 4.23 11.61
C ILE A 77 9.52 4.40 13.13
N GLY A 78 9.96 3.39 13.87
CA GLY A 78 10.16 3.48 15.32
C GLY A 78 11.22 4.51 15.72
N LEU A 79 12.32 4.60 14.94
CA LEU A 79 13.33 5.65 15.14
C LEU A 79 12.79 7.04 14.79
N ALA A 80 12.11 7.19 13.64
CA ALA A 80 11.55 8.48 13.23
C ALA A 80 10.54 9.02 14.25
N PHE A 81 9.67 8.17 14.74
CA PHE A 81 8.73 8.45 15.80
C PHE A 81 9.43 8.92 17.09
N ALA A 82 10.44 8.19 17.56
CA ALA A 82 11.20 8.53 18.76
C ALA A 82 11.99 9.83 18.58
N CYS A 83 12.61 10.03 17.41
CA CYS A 83 13.34 11.26 17.06
C CYS A 83 12.42 12.49 17.03
N ALA A 84 11.23 12.36 16.45
CA ALA A 84 10.25 13.44 16.41
C ALA A 84 9.85 13.92 17.82
N VAL A 85 9.69 12.99 18.77
CA VAL A 85 9.34 13.33 20.17
C VAL A 85 10.53 13.90 20.92
N LYS A 86 11.73 13.36 20.70
CA LYS A 86 12.95 13.74 21.48
C LYS A 86 13.74 14.88 20.83
N GLY A 87 13.38 15.31 19.62
CA GLY A 87 14.01 16.43 18.93
C GLY A 87 15.36 16.10 18.29
N TYR A 88 15.59 14.85 17.89
CA TYR A 88 16.79 14.45 17.14
C TYR A 88 16.57 14.56 15.63
N HIS A 89 17.62 14.92 14.90
CA HIS A 89 17.65 14.83 13.46
C HIS A 89 17.91 13.38 13.05
N LEU A 90 17.06 12.82 12.17
CA LEU A 90 17.17 11.45 11.71
C LEU A 90 17.40 11.42 10.21
N ILE A 91 18.43 10.70 9.78
CA ILE A 91 18.72 10.38 8.37
C ILE A 91 18.59 8.87 8.18
N LEU A 92 17.71 8.47 7.28
CA LEU A 92 17.52 7.05 6.93
C LEU A 92 18.03 6.78 5.52
N THR A 93 18.91 5.80 5.38
CA THR A 93 19.39 5.34 4.07
C THR A 93 18.64 4.09 3.65
N MET A 94 18.16 4.06 2.40
CA MET A 94 17.39 2.93 1.86
C MET A 94 17.49 2.84 0.35
N PRO A 95 17.32 1.65 -0.26
CA PRO A 95 17.27 1.50 -1.70
C PRO A 95 16.08 2.27 -2.31
N GLU A 96 16.27 2.82 -3.50
CA GLU A 96 15.21 3.53 -4.25
C GLU A 96 14.01 2.64 -4.64
N THR A 97 14.14 1.32 -4.51
CA THR A 97 13.05 0.36 -4.72
C THR A 97 12.02 0.32 -3.59
N MET A 98 12.28 1.03 -2.48
CA MET A 98 11.32 1.08 -1.37
C MET A 98 10.04 1.81 -1.73
N SER A 99 8.92 1.29 -1.23
CA SER A 99 7.59 1.80 -1.58
C SER A 99 7.40 3.28 -1.20
N MET A 100 6.59 3.97 -1.97
CA MET A 100 6.30 5.38 -1.74
C MET A 100 5.60 5.61 -0.40
N GLU A 101 4.70 4.71 0.00
CA GLU A 101 3.96 4.79 1.26
C GLU A 101 4.91 4.81 2.46
N ARG A 102 5.94 3.96 2.46
CA ARG A 102 6.97 3.95 3.52
C ARG A 102 7.75 5.25 3.58
N ARG A 103 8.18 5.78 2.42
CA ARG A 103 8.88 7.06 2.35
C ARG A 103 8.00 8.19 2.87
N MET A 104 6.71 8.19 2.53
CA MET A 104 5.75 9.21 3.00
C MET A 104 5.59 9.18 4.52
N ILE A 105 5.44 8.00 5.14
CA ILE A 105 5.36 7.88 6.61
C ILE A 105 6.61 8.44 7.28
N LEU A 106 7.80 8.06 6.80
CA LEU A 106 9.08 8.51 7.36
C LEU A 106 9.26 10.02 7.22
N SER A 107 8.96 10.59 6.05
CA SER A 107 9.01 12.03 5.81
C SER A 107 8.01 12.80 6.66
N ALA A 108 6.79 12.26 6.85
CA ALA A 108 5.77 12.88 7.71
C ALA A 108 6.20 12.92 9.18
N LEU A 109 7.02 11.97 9.62
CA LEU A 109 7.64 11.95 10.95
C LEU A 109 8.91 12.81 11.04
N GLY A 110 9.29 13.53 9.97
CA GLY A 110 10.44 14.44 9.95
C GLY A 110 11.78 13.79 9.63
N ALA A 111 11.82 12.52 9.22
CA ALA A 111 13.07 11.89 8.82
C ALA A 111 13.55 12.38 7.44
N GLU A 112 14.84 12.65 7.31
CA GLU A 112 15.51 12.82 6.04
C GLU A 112 15.77 11.45 5.39
N ILE A 113 15.44 11.31 4.11
CA ILE A 113 15.61 10.05 3.38
C ILE A 113 16.69 10.21 2.33
N VAL A 114 17.73 9.38 2.43
CA VAL A 114 18.80 9.27 1.44
C VAL A 114 18.62 7.96 0.68
N LEU A 115 18.27 8.07 -0.60
CA LEU A 115 18.10 6.92 -1.47
C LEU A 115 19.44 6.42 -2.00
N THR A 116 19.59 5.11 -2.08
CA THR A 116 20.74 4.43 -2.69
C THR A 116 20.29 3.65 -3.91
N GLU A 117 21.24 3.40 -4.82
CA GLU A 117 21.01 2.71 -6.08
C GLU A 117 20.37 1.33 -5.87
N ALA A 118 19.37 0.98 -6.69
CA ALA A 118 18.61 -0.27 -6.59
C ALA A 118 19.52 -1.52 -6.63
N TYR A 119 20.54 -1.52 -7.49
CA TYR A 119 21.46 -2.65 -7.64
C TYR A 119 22.34 -2.91 -6.42
N SER A 120 22.62 -1.88 -5.62
CA SER A 120 23.41 -2.01 -4.39
C SER A 120 22.62 -2.59 -3.22
N SER A 121 21.31 -2.73 -3.35
CA SER A 121 20.42 -3.30 -2.33
C SER A 121 20.63 -2.68 -0.94
N MET A 122 20.42 -3.42 0.13
CA MET A 122 20.68 -2.94 1.51
C MET A 122 22.18 -2.73 1.81
N VAL A 123 23.08 -3.40 1.10
CA VAL A 123 24.53 -3.22 1.28
C VAL A 123 24.91 -1.76 0.99
N GLY A 124 24.46 -1.21 -0.14
CA GLY A 124 24.71 0.20 -0.47
C GLY A 124 24.11 1.17 0.56
N SER A 125 22.96 0.82 1.15
CA SER A 125 22.38 1.65 2.20
C SER A 125 23.22 1.62 3.50
N VAL A 126 23.76 0.47 3.88
CA VAL A 126 24.67 0.34 5.03
C VAL A 126 25.95 1.15 4.81
N GLU A 127 26.56 1.05 3.63
CA GLU A 127 27.75 1.83 3.29
C GLU A 127 27.48 3.33 3.32
N LYS A 128 26.32 3.75 2.79
CA LYS A 128 25.92 5.17 2.78
C LYS A 128 25.66 5.70 4.19
N ALA A 129 25.02 4.91 5.06
CA ALA A 129 24.83 5.30 6.46
C ALA A 129 26.16 5.47 7.19
N ARG A 130 27.11 4.56 6.98
CA ARG A 130 28.46 4.65 7.56
C ARG A 130 29.23 5.86 7.05
N GLN A 131 29.12 6.16 5.75
CA GLN A 131 29.72 7.35 5.16
C GLN A 131 29.16 8.62 5.84
N LEU A 132 27.83 8.77 5.89
CA LEU A 132 27.17 9.92 6.51
C LEU A 132 27.54 10.06 7.99
N ASN A 133 27.61 8.95 8.71
CA ASN A 133 28.01 8.96 10.10
C ASN A 133 29.48 9.43 10.32
N ALA A 134 30.36 9.15 9.36
CA ALA A 134 31.73 9.64 9.42
C ALA A 134 31.86 11.12 9.03
N GLU A 135 30.99 11.61 8.14
CA GLU A 135 31.02 12.99 7.65
C GLU A 135 30.29 13.99 8.56
N ILE A 136 29.25 13.53 9.28
CA ILE A 136 28.41 14.40 10.12
C ILE A 136 28.95 14.39 11.56
N PRO A 137 29.39 15.53 12.10
CA PRO A 137 29.83 15.64 13.50
C PRO A 137 28.72 15.26 14.48
N ALA A 138 29.07 14.53 15.53
CA ALA A 138 28.15 14.07 16.57
C ALA A 138 26.98 13.19 16.04
N SER A 139 27.19 12.51 14.92
CA SER A 139 26.21 11.51 14.45
C SER A 139 26.46 10.14 15.10
N TRP A 140 25.38 9.33 15.12
CA TRP A 140 25.39 8.01 15.71
C TRP A 140 24.53 7.04 14.89
N ILE A 141 25.00 5.78 14.76
CA ILE A 141 24.25 4.68 14.16
C ILE A 141 23.74 3.77 15.27
N PRO A 142 22.40 3.60 15.41
CA PRO A 142 21.80 2.69 16.39
C PRO A 142 22.22 1.25 16.26
N ASP A 143 22.36 0.76 15.02
CA ASP A 143 22.70 -0.62 14.65
C ASP A 143 21.82 -1.67 15.37
N GLN A 144 20.60 -1.82 14.89
CA GLN A 144 19.62 -2.74 15.49
C GLN A 144 20.07 -4.21 15.59
N PHE A 145 21.07 -4.63 14.80
CA PHE A 145 21.53 -6.02 14.75
C PHE A 145 22.58 -6.35 15.81
N SER A 146 23.29 -5.35 16.33
CA SER A 146 24.32 -5.51 17.35
C SER A 146 24.01 -4.78 18.66
N ASN A 147 23.02 -3.86 18.68
CA ASN A 147 22.68 -3.06 19.84
C ASN A 147 21.94 -3.87 20.93
N PRO A 148 22.54 -4.05 22.13
CA PRO A 148 21.95 -4.86 23.20
C PRO A 148 20.61 -4.28 23.72
N ALA A 149 20.36 -2.97 23.56
CA ALA A 149 19.10 -2.34 23.98
C ALA A 149 17.88 -2.96 23.24
N ASN A 150 18.09 -3.56 22.07
CA ASN A 150 17.05 -4.23 21.31
C ASN A 150 16.51 -5.47 22.05
N ALA A 151 17.34 -6.35 22.57
CA ALA A 151 16.89 -7.49 23.39
C ALA A 151 16.45 -7.04 24.78
N GLU A 152 17.15 -6.06 25.35
CA GLU A 152 16.91 -5.57 26.71
C GLU A 152 15.52 -4.98 26.90
N ILE A 153 14.99 -4.26 25.91
CA ILE A 153 13.62 -3.72 26.01
C ILE A 153 12.58 -4.84 26.10
N HIS A 154 12.80 -5.96 25.40
CA HIS A 154 11.91 -7.11 25.48
C HIS A 154 12.04 -7.87 26.82
N ARG A 155 13.24 -7.91 27.40
CA ARG A 155 13.44 -8.42 28.77
C ARG A 155 12.69 -7.61 29.81
N LYS A 156 12.72 -6.28 29.67
CA LYS A 156 12.09 -5.36 30.61
C LYS A 156 10.58 -5.20 30.46
N THR A 157 10.07 -5.41 29.25
CA THR A 157 8.67 -5.06 28.95
C THR A 157 7.91 -6.26 28.36
N THR A 158 8.17 -6.68 27.14
CA THR A 158 7.35 -7.66 26.40
C THR A 158 7.30 -9.02 27.08
N GLY A 159 8.44 -9.53 27.59
CA GLY A 159 8.51 -10.79 28.34
C GLY A 159 7.66 -10.75 29.62
N PRO A 160 7.86 -9.77 30.50
CA PRO A 160 7.01 -9.58 31.68
C PRO A 160 5.53 -9.38 31.38
N GLU A 161 5.18 -8.65 30.31
CA GLU A 161 3.80 -8.51 29.86
C GLU A 161 3.17 -9.86 29.51
N ILE A 162 3.90 -10.71 28.75
CA ILE A 162 3.45 -12.07 28.40
C ILE A 162 3.24 -12.90 29.66
N LEU A 163 4.18 -12.91 30.61
CA LEU A 163 4.04 -13.65 31.86
C LEU A 163 2.82 -13.18 32.68
N ARG A 164 2.60 -11.88 32.77
CA ARG A 164 1.42 -11.32 33.44
C ARG A 164 0.14 -11.76 32.77
N ASP A 165 0.07 -11.66 31.45
CA ASP A 165 -1.14 -11.89 30.66
C ASP A 165 -1.50 -13.38 30.50
N THR A 166 -0.54 -14.28 30.83
CA THR A 166 -0.70 -15.75 30.78
C THR A 166 -0.66 -16.41 32.17
N ASP A 167 -0.64 -15.64 33.25
CA ASP A 167 -0.39 -16.14 34.62
C ASP A 167 0.89 -17.01 34.72
N GLY A 168 1.91 -16.68 33.95
CA GLY A 168 3.18 -17.40 33.85
C GLY A 168 3.12 -18.74 33.11
N LYS A 169 1.99 -19.09 32.47
CA LYS A 169 1.77 -20.37 31.80
C LYS A 169 2.13 -20.25 30.32
N VAL A 170 3.39 -20.51 30.00
CA VAL A 170 3.91 -20.57 28.63
C VAL A 170 4.74 -21.82 28.47
N ASP A 171 4.23 -22.80 27.71
CA ASP A 171 4.96 -24.06 27.43
C ASP A 171 5.89 -23.88 26.23
N ILE A 172 5.45 -23.14 25.20
CA ILE A 172 6.18 -22.93 23.96
C ILE A 172 6.11 -21.46 23.56
N PHE A 173 7.25 -20.85 23.26
CA PHE A 173 7.33 -19.51 22.71
C PHE A 173 7.89 -19.55 21.28
N VAL A 174 7.19 -18.92 20.34
CA VAL A 174 7.53 -18.92 18.91
C VAL A 174 7.75 -17.49 18.44
N ALA A 175 8.88 -17.22 17.81
CA ALA A 175 9.10 -15.93 17.17
C ALA A 175 10.04 -16.01 15.96
N GLY A 176 9.73 -15.23 14.93
CA GLY A 176 10.59 -15.03 13.76
C GLY A 176 11.85 -14.24 14.09
N VAL A 177 12.96 -14.65 13.50
CA VAL A 177 14.25 -14.03 13.71
C VAL A 177 14.58 -13.05 12.59
N GLY A 178 14.41 -11.75 12.88
CA GLY A 178 14.97 -10.65 12.07
C GLY A 178 16.28 -10.18 12.70
N THR A 179 16.19 -9.28 13.69
CA THR A 179 17.34 -8.86 14.49
C THR A 179 17.65 -9.81 15.67
N GLY A 180 16.73 -10.71 15.98
CA GLY A 180 16.87 -11.62 17.11
C GLY A 180 16.45 -11.06 18.46
N GLY A 181 16.29 -9.75 18.60
CA GLY A 181 16.02 -9.11 19.90
C GLY A 181 14.73 -9.57 20.58
N THR A 182 13.66 -9.73 19.83
CA THR A 182 12.36 -10.21 20.33
C THR A 182 12.45 -11.63 20.87
N LEU A 183 13.02 -12.57 20.06
CA LEU A 183 13.19 -13.95 20.48
C LEU A 183 14.08 -14.05 21.73
N THR A 184 15.22 -13.35 21.70
CA THR A 184 16.19 -13.34 22.80
C THR A 184 15.58 -12.78 24.08
N GLY A 185 15.09 -11.54 24.05
CA GLY A 185 14.62 -10.89 25.25
C GLY A 185 13.41 -11.55 25.90
N ILE A 186 12.45 -12.00 25.12
CA ILE A 186 11.27 -12.73 25.62
C ILE A 186 11.67 -14.12 26.06
N GLY A 187 12.40 -14.87 25.21
CA GLY A 187 12.77 -16.25 25.49
C GLY A 187 13.57 -16.41 26.78
N GLU A 188 14.52 -15.53 27.05
CA GLU A 188 15.29 -15.53 28.30
C GLU A 188 14.40 -15.29 29.54
N VAL A 189 13.45 -14.36 29.47
CA VAL A 189 12.49 -14.10 30.56
C VAL A 189 11.60 -15.30 30.81
N LEU A 190 11.09 -15.93 29.73
CA LEU A 190 10.23 -17.10 29.88
C LEU A 190 10.99 -18.32 30.44
N LYS A 191 12.21 -18.58 29.94
CA LYS A 191 13.06 -19.64 30.50
C LYS A 191 13.51 -19.37 31.94
N ALA A 192 13.73 -18.14 32.33
CA ALA A 192 14.00 -17.78 33.70
C ALA A 192 12.82 -18.06 34.63
N ASN A 193 11.59 -17.86 34.16
CA ASN A 193 10.37 -18.19 34.90
C ASN A 193 10.09 -19.70 34.92
N ASN A 194 10.23 -20.35 33.76
CA ASN A 194 10.09 -21.81 33.63
C ASN A 194 11.16 -22.34 32.69
N PRO A 195 12.21 -23.03 33.20
CA PRO A 195 13.31 -23.60 32.39
C PRO A 195 12.84 -24.60 31.33
N ASN A 196 11.65 -25.20 31.49
CA ASN A 196 11.10 -26.15 30.54
C ASN A 196 10.33 -25.46 29.37
N THR A 197 10.20 -24.14 29.40
CA THR A 197 9.61 -23.42 28.26
C THR A 197 10.46 -23.62 27.02
N GLN A 198 9.87 -24.18 25.96
CA GLN A 198 10.50 -24.38 24.68
C GLN A 198 10.50 -23.06 23.88
N VAL A 199 11.67 -22.65 23.40
CA VAL A 199 11.84 -21.45 22.55
C VAL A 199 12.09 -21.88 21.12
N VAL A 200 11.20 -21.51 20.20
CA VAL A 200 11.23 -21.91 18.80
C VAL A 200 11.47 -20.70 17.91
N ALA A 201 12.55 -20.74 17.16
CA ALA A 201 12.88 -19.73 16.17
C ALA A 201 12.19 -20.02 14.83
N VAL A 202 11.74 -18.96 14.12
CA VAL A 202 11.22 -19.09 12.76
C VAL A 202 12.10 -18.30 11.80
N GLU A 203 12.50 -18.96 10.72
CA GLU A 203 13.27 -18.35 9.63
C GLU A 203 12.67 -18.70 8.27
N PRO A 204 12.93 -17.88 7.22
CA PRO A 204 12.48 -18.20 5.86
C PRO A 204 13.21 -19.42 5.31
N PHE A 205 12.50 -20.36 4.71
CA PHE A 205 13.09 -21.55 4.08
C PHE A 205 14.20 -21.23 3.08
N LYS A 206 14.02 -20.17 2.27
CA LYS A 206 15.01 -19.73 1.28
C LYS A 206 16.23 -19.05 1.90
N SER A 207 16.19 -18.66 3.17
CA SER A 207 17.28 -17.97 3.87
C SER A 207 17.43 -18.54 5.28
N ALA A 208 17.57 -19.88 5.34
CA ALA A 208 17.61 -20.65 6.59
C ALA A 208 19.02 -20.65 7.19
N VAL A 209 19.53 -19.45 7.51
CA VAL A 209 20.90 -19.22 7.96
C VAL A 209 21.14 -19.79 9.38
N LEU A 210 20.13 -19.72 10.24
CA LEU A 210 20.21 -20.32 11.58
C LEU A 210 20.33 -21.85 11.52
N SER A 211 19.71 -22.45 10.50
CA SER A 211 19.83 -23.89 10.19
C SER A 211 21.07 -24.23 9.37
N GLY A 212 22.02 -23.31 9.19
CA GLY A 212 23.28 -23.53 8.48
C GLY A 212 23.20 -23.54 6.95
N GLN A 213 22.11 -23.05 6.37
CA GLN A 213 21.92 -22.93 4.92
C GLN A 213 22.36 -21.55 4.40
N PRO A 214 22.70 -21.44 3.11
CA PRO A 214 22.99 -20.15 2.49
C PRO A 214 21.78 -19.21 2.51
N ALA A 215 22.05 -17.91 2.52
CA ALA A 215 21.03 -16.87 2.37
C ALA A 215 20.65 -16.67 0.91
N TYR A 216 19.35 -16.72 0.61
CA TYR A 216 18.79 -16.39 -0.70
C TYR A 216 17.63 -15.40 -0.54
N PRO A 217 17.28 -14.64 -1.60
CA PRO A 217 16.14 -13.73 -1.59
C PRO A 217 14.83 -14.48 -1.25
N HIS A 218 14.06 -13.92 -0.33
CA HIS A 218 12.73 -14.38 0.07
C HIS A 218 11.77 -13.21 0.22
N ARG A 219 10.47 -13.50 0.37
CA ARG A 219 9.42 -12.48 0.39
C ARG A 219 8.88 -12.21 1.80
N ILE A 220 9.36 -12.90 2.83
CA ILE A 220 8.91 -12.75 4.23
C ILE A 220 9.67 -11.58 4.87
N GLN A 221 9.15 -10.36 4.69
CA GLN A 221 9.77 -9.15 5.23
C GLN A 221 9.75 -9.16 6.76
N GLY A 222 10.82 -8.64 7.37
CA GLY A 222 10.97 -8.49 8.81
C GLY A 222 11.74 -9.61 9.52
N ILE A 223 11.95 -10.76 8.87
CA ILE A 223 12.78 -11.86 9.36
C ILE A 223 13.77 -12.30 8.27
N GLY A 224 14.75 -13.15 8.61
CA GLY A 224 15.71 -13.69 7.64
C GLY A 224 16.69 -12.64 7.12
N ALA A 225 17.47 -12.03 8.01
CA ALA A 225 18.45 -10.97 7.67
C ALA A 225 19.58 -11.40 6.73
N GLY A 226 19.73 -12.71 6.47
CA GLY A 226 20.80 -13.26 5.63
C GLY A 226 22.11 -13.52 6.38
N PHE A 227 22.15 -13.22 7.67
CA PHE A 227 23.25 -13.46 8.59
C PHE A 227 22.72 -13.70 10.01
N ILE A 228 23.56 -14.18 10.92
CA ILE A 228 23.21 -14.34 12.33
C ILE A 228 23.50 -13.04 13.07
N PRO A 229 22.46 -12.36 13.62
CA PRO A 229 22.65 -11.10 14.35
C PRO A 229 23.38 -11.28 15.67
N ASP A 230 24.21 -10.32 16.08
CA ASP A 230 24.94 -10.34 17.36
C ASP A 230 23.99 -10.26 18.58
N VAL A 231 22.82 -9.62 18.39
CA VAL A 231 21.77 -9.54 19.44
C VAL A 231 21.14 -10.90 19.76
N LEU A 232 21.23 -11.87 18.83
CA LEU A 232 20.58 -13.16 18.99
C LEU A 232 21.34 -14.07 19.95
N ASN A 233 20.70 -14.42 21.05
CA ASN A 233 21.19 -15.51 21.92
C ASN A 233 20.73 -16.86 21.37
N LYS A 234 21.65 -17.60 20.71
CA LYS A 234 21.33 -18.89 20.12
C LYS A 234 21.16 -20.00 21.15
N ASP A 235 21.74 -19.84 22.33
CA ASP A 235 21.77 -20.87 23.36
C ASP A 235 20.39 -21.12 24.00
N ILE A 236 19.45 -20.20 23.82
CA ILE A 236 18.08 -20.37 24.30
C ILE A 236 17.16 -21.06 23.29
N ILE A 237 17.59 -21.25 22.04
CA ILE A 237 16.79 -21.82 20.97
C ILE A 237 16.76 -23.33 21.09
N ASP A 238 15.58 -23.91 21.29
CA ASP A 238 15.40 -25.36 21.37
C ASP A 238 15.08 -25.99 20.01
N GLU A 239 14.43 -25.22 19.11
CA GLU A 239 14.06 -25.69 17.76
C GLU A 239 14.00 -24.52 16.77
N ILE A 240 14.24 -24.83 15.49
CA ILE A 240 14.12 -23.86 14.38
C ILE A 240 13.14 -24.43 13.36
N LEU A 241 12.14 -23.62 12.96
CA LEU A 241 11.19 -23.95 11.90
C LEU A 241 11.39 -23.03 10.69
N CYS A 242 11.47 -23.66 9.51
CA CYS A 242 11.67 -22.95 8.24
C CYS A 242 10.32 -22.78 7.51
N VAL A 243 9.87 -21.54 7.32
CA VAL A 243 8.59 -21.21 6.69
C VAL A 243 8.77 -20.85 5.22
N ILE A 244 7.87 -21.32 4.36
CA ILE A 244 7.82 -20.89 2.96
C ILE A 244 6.89 -19.67 2.78
N ASP A 245 7.09 -18.90 1.69
CA ASP A 245 6.32 -17.68 1.41
C ASP A 245 4.81 -17.97 1.35
N GLU A 246 4.42 -19.09 0.75
CA GLU A 246 3.02 -19.49 0.53
C GLU A 246 2.31 -19.83 1.85
N ASP A 247 3.00 -20.46 2.80
CA ASP A 247 2.43 -20.77 4.10
C ASP A 247 2.21 -19.49 4.94
N ALA A 248 3.14 -18.54 4.90
CA ALA A 248 2.93 -17.25 5.53
C ALA A 248 1.70 -16.53 4.95
N SER A 249 1.54 -16.53 3.62
CA SER A 249 0.36 -15.94 2.98
C SER A 249 -0.94 -16.62 3.39
N LYS A 250 -0.95 -17.96 3.39
CA LYS A 250 -2.12 -18.74 3.80
C LYS A 250 -2.60 -18.37 5.20
N TYR A 251 -1.67 -18.27 6.17
CA TYR A 251 -2.04 -17.95 7.54
C TYR A 251 -2.42 -16.49 7.73
N ALA A 252 -1.85 -15.55 6.96
CA ALA A 252 -2.34 -14.17 6.93
C ALA A 252 -3.82 -14.10 6.54
N HIS A 253 -4.21 -14.85 5.50
CA HIS A 253 -5.60 -14.90 5.04
C HIS A 253 -6.51 -15.60 6.05
N LEU A 254 -6.11 -16.75 6.60
CA LEU A 254 -6.91 -17.47 7.59
C LEU A 254 -7.20 -16.62 8.84
N MET A 255 -6.20 -15.89 9.33
CA MET A 255 -6.39 -14.99 10.48
C MET A 255 -7.34 -13.85 10.18
N ALA A 256 -7.23 -13.25 9.00
CA ALA A 256 -8.15 -12.18 8.59
C ALA A 256 -9.60 -12.70 8.49
N GLU A 257 -9.80 -13.85 7.86
CA GLU A 257 -11.12 -14.43 7.60
C GLU A 257 -11.77 -15.04 8.86
N ASN A 258 -10.98 -15.66 9.76
CA ASN A 258 -11.49 -16.44 10.88
C ASN A 258 -11.43 -15.71 12.22
N ASP A 259 -10.42 -14.87 12.43
CA ASP A 259 -10.15 -14.20 13.70
C ASP A 259 -10.34 -12.67 13.64
N GLY A 260 -10.54 -12.10 12.43
CA GLY A 260 -10.62 -10.66 12.23
C GLY A 260 -9.28 -9.95 12.45
N ILE A 261 -8.16 -10.67 12.35
CA ILE A 261 -6.82 -10.18 12.61
C ILE A 261 -6.09 -9.96 11.27
N LEU A 262 -5.92 -8.71 10.89
CA LEU A 262 -5.12 -8.34 9.71
C LEU A 262 -3.65 -8.22 10.10
N VAL A 263 -2.86 -9.25 9.79
CA VAL A 263 -1.49 -9.40 10.26
C VAL A 263 -0.46 -9.16 9.15
N GLY A 264 0.73 -8.64 9.52
CA GLY A 264 1.87 -8.55 8.62
C GLY A 264 2.53 -9.90 8.33
N ILE A 265 3.40 -9.93 7.32
CA ILE A 265 4.00 -11.15 6.76
C ILE A 265 4.71 -12.01 7.82
N SER A 266 5.54 -11.40 8.65
CA SER A 266 6.30 -12.12 9.69
C SER A 266 5.42 -12.64 10.82
N GLY A 267 4.34 -11.93 11.15
CA GLY A 267 3.35 -12.40 12.13
C GLY A 267 2.60 -13.63 11.63
N ALA A 268 2.23 -13.65 10.36
CA ALA A 268 1.60 -14.82 9.73
C ALA A 268 2.54 -16.02 9.68
N ALA A 269 3.83 -15.81 9.41
CA ALA A 269 4.87 -16.86 9.50
C ALA A 269 4.99 -17.43 10.92
N ASN A 270 4.91 -16.58 11.94
CA ASN A 270 4.92 -16.99 13.34
C ASN A 270 3.70 -17.85 13.70
N VAL A 271 2.51 -17.47 13.22
CA VAL A 271 1.28 -18.23 13.46
C VAL A 271 1.33 -19.59 12.73
N TRP A 272 1.84 -19.63 11.50
CA TRP A 272 2.06 -20.91 10.82
C TRP A 272 2.91 -21.84 11.69
N ALA A 273 4.04 -21.38 12.21
CA ALA A 273 4.93 -22.18 13.04
C ALA A 273 4.24 -22.62 14.35
N ALA A 274 3.48 -21.72 14.99
CA ALA A 274 2.71 -22.06 16.18
C ALA A 274 1.67 -23.16 15.91
N VAL A 275 1.01 -23.12 14.76
CA VAL A 275 0.04 -24.16 14.35
C VAL A 275 0.75 -25.47 14.00
N GLU A 276 1.91 -25.44 13.33
CA GLU A 276 2.70 -26.65 13.07
C GLU A 276 3.12 -27.36 14.39
N LEU A 277 3.45 -26.58 15.42
CA LEU A 277 3.72 -27.12 16.75
C LEU A 277 2.46 -27.65 17.43
N ALA A 278 1.33 -26.95 17.28
CA ALA A 278 0.04 -27.38 17.84
C ALA A 278 -0.48 -28.70 17.24
N LYS A 279 -0.10 -29.05 16.01
CA LYS A 279 -0.44 -30.32 15.35
C LYS A 279 0.17 -31.54 16.04
N ARG A 280 1.25 -31.35 16.78
CA ARG A 280 2.02 -32.46 17.38
C ARG A 280 1.27 -32.99 18.58
N PRO A 281 1.03 -34.31 18.68
CA PRO A 281 0.29 -34.92 19.79
C PRO A 281 0.87 -34.61 21.17
N GLU A 282 2.19 -34.52 21.29
CA GLU A 282 2.91 -34.21 22.54
C GLU A 282 2.68 -32.77 23.03
N ASN A 283 2.11 -31.93 22.18
CA ASN A 283 1.77 -30.54 22.51
C ASN A 283 0.26 -30.34 22.84
N ALA A 284 -0.52 -31.41 22.83
CA ALA A 284 -1.93 -31.33 23.22
C ALA A 284 -2.08 -30.74 24.62
N GLY A 285 -2.96 -29.73 24.77
CA GLY A 285 -3.22 -29.03 26.02
C GLY A 285 -2.15 -28.02 26.46
N LYS A 286 -1.04 -27.86 25.69
CA LYS A 286 -0.02 -26.84 25.98
C LYS A 286 -0.44 -25.45 25.53
N THR A 287 0.14 -24.45 26.18
CA THR A 287 0.03 -23.04 25.81
C THR A 287 1.20 -22.62 24.93
N ILE A 288 0.92 -22.24 23.68
CA ILE A 288 1.87 -21.73 22.70
C ILE A 288 1.67 -20.22 22.56
N VAL A 289 2.71 -19.45 22.80
CA VAL A 289 2.68 -17.98 22.66
C VAL A 289 3.50 -17.57 21.44
N THR A 290 2.95 -16.67 20.66
CA THR A 290 3.70 -16.03 19.57
C THR A 290 3.41 -14.54 19.46
N VAL A 291 4.18 -13.82 18.63
CA VAL A 291 4.11 -12.37 18.47
C VAL A 291 3.65 -12.02 17.06
N LEU A 292 2.74 -11.07 16.95
CA LEU A 292 2.36 -10.41 15.69
C LEU A 292 3.05 -9.05 15.62
N PRO A 293 4.21 -8.94 14.93
CA PRO A 293 5.07 -7.75 15.01
C PRO A 293 4.46 -6.49 14.44
N ASP A 294 3.58 -6.59 13.44
CA ASP A 294 2.93 -5.44 12.80
C ASP A 294 1.60 -5.82 12.14
N SER A 295 0.88 -4.79 11.65
CA SER A 295 -0.40 -4.93 10.96
C SER A 295 -0.25 -5.25 9.47
N GLY A 296 -1.22 -5.94 8.90
CA GLY A 296 -1.32 -6.24 7.48
C GLY A 296 -1.57 -5.03 6.60
N GLU A 297 -2.05 -3.91 7.14
CA GLU A 297 -2.30 -2.67 6.38
C GLU A 297 -1.07 -2.17 5.62
N ARG A 298 0.14 -2.43 6.15
CA ARG A 298 1.42 -2.08 5.50
C ARG A 298 1.76 -2.93 4.29
N TYR A 299 0.99 -3.97 4.02
CA TYR A 299 1.26 -5.00 3.01
C TYR A 299 0.12 -5.19 2.01
N LEU A 300 -0.92 -4.33 2.03
CA LEU A 300 -2.08 -4.43 1.14
C LEU A 300 -1.70 -4.33 -0.35
N SER A 301 -0.69 -3.51 -0.68
CA SER A 301 -0.14 -3.37 -2.04
C SER A 301 0.92 -4.43 -2.41
N THR A 302 1.12 -5.44 -1.54
CA THR A 302 2.10 -6.51 -1.77
C THR A 302 1.43 -7.83 -2.14
N TRP A 303 2.25 -8.80 -2.55
CA TRP A 303 1.82 -10.16 -2.85
C TRP A 303 1.00 -10.85 -1.75
N LEU A 304 1.18 -10.43 -0.47
CA LEU A 304 0.50 -11.05 0.67
C LEU A 304 -1.03 -10.99 0.55
N TYR A 305 -1.55 -9.85 0.08
CA TYR A 305 -2.99 -9.59 -0.05
C TYR A 305 -3.45 -9.41 -1.51
N GLU A 306 -2.60 -9.70 -2.52
CA GLU A 306 -2.93 -9.55 -3.95
C GLU A 306 -4.22 -10.28 -4.36
N LYS A 307 -4.49 -11.45 -3.77
CA LYS A 307 -5.74 -12.19 -3.98
C LYS A 307 -6.98 -11.34 -3.67
N PHE A 308 -6.92 -10.56 -2.59
CA PHE A 308 -8.06 -9.74 -2.17
C PHE A 308 -8.22 -8.48 -3.00
N ALA A 309 -7.13 -7.91 -3.54
CA ALA A 309 -7.21 -6.82 -4.50
C ALA A 309 -7.97 -7.23 -5.75
N LYS A 310 -7.67 -8.42 -6.32
CA LYS A 310 -8.40 -8.98 -7.46
C LYS A 310 -9.88 -9.21 -7.15
N ASN A 311 -10.19 -9.79 -5.99
CA ASN A 311 -11.57 -10.02 -5.56
C ASN A 311 -12.34 -8.70 -5.35
N ALA A 312 -11.69 -7.66 -4.84
CA ALA A 312 -12.30 -6.35 -4.68
C ALA A 312 -12.65 -5.72 -6.03
N ASP A 313 -11.76 -5.85 -7.03
CA ASP A 313 -12.01 -5.38 -8.39
C ASP A 313 -13.12 -6.20 -9.08
N GLU A 314 -13.14 -7.52 -8.93
CA GLU A 314 -14.20 -8.38 -9.48
C GLU A 314 -15.56 -8.09 -8.84
N ASN A 315 -15.63 -7.93 -7.52
CA ASN A 315 -16.85 -7.56 -6.81
C ASN A 315 -17.35 -6.17 -7.22
N THR A 316 -16.44 -5.22 -7.40
CA THR A 316 -16.74 -3.87 -7.90
C THR A 316 -17.30 -3.96 -9.33
N ASN A 317 -16.72 -4.78 -10.19
CA ASN A 317 -17.18 -5.01 -11.56
C ASN A 317 -18.55 -5.70 -11.59
N GLN A 318 -18.80 -6.65 -10.69
CA GLN A 318 -20.10 -7.34 -10.58
C GLN A 318 -21.20 -6.42 -10.04
N LEU A 319 -20.90 -5.61 -9.02
CA LEU A 319 -21.80 -4.56 -8.53
C LEU A 319 -22.03 -3.52 -9.64
N ASN A 320 -20.99 -3.17 -10.37
CA ASN A 320 -21.06 -2.31 -11.54
C ASN A 320 -21.97 -2.88 -12.63
N LYS A 321 -21.95 -4.18 -12.87
CA LYS A 321 -22.82 -4.84 -13.84
C LYS A 321 -24.29 -4.84 -13.38
N GLN A 322 -24.54 -5.12 -12.10
CA GLN A 322 -25.90 -5.07 -11.52
C GLN A 322 -26.51 -3.66 -11.55
N ILE A 323 -25.71 -2.63 -11.32
CA ILE A 323 -26.16 -1.24 -11.40
C ILE A 323 -26.36 -0.85 -12.89
N LEU A 324 -25.59 -1.38 -13.84
CA LEU A 324 -25.82 -1.19 -15.28
C LEU A 324 -27.19 -1.73 -15.73
N GLU A 325 -27.65 -2.81 -15.10
CA GLU A 325 -28.98 -3.38 -15.35
C GLU A 325 -30.12 -2.51 -14.81
N THR A 326 -29.82 -1.56 -13.91
CA THR A 326 -30.76 -0.58 -13.33
C THR A 326 -30.67 0.82 -13.91
N LEU A 327 -29.74 1.05 -14.87
CA LEU A 327 -29.64 2.34 -15.57
C LEU A 327 -30.86 2.58 -16.45
N ASP A 328 -31.17 3.86 -16.59
CA ASP A 328 -32.20 4.36 -17.48
C ASP A 328 -32.03 3.77 -18.88
N GLN A 329 -32.91 2.82 -19.23
CA GLN A 329 -32.85 2.06 -20.50
C GLN A 329 -33.07 2.95 -21.71
N ASP A 330 -33.46 4.20 -21.52
CA ASP A 330 -33.70 5.19 -22.57
C ASP A 330 -32.42 5.92 -23.01
N LEU A 331 -31.29 5.75 -22.29
CA LEU A 331 -30.01 6.42 -22.63
C LEU A 331 -29.05 5.46 -23.37
N PRO A 332 -28.26 5.99 -24.34
CA PRO A 332 -27.15 5.25 -24.91
C PRO A 332 -26.18 4.74 -23.82
N LYS A 333 -25.64 3.53 -23.99
CA LYS A 333 -24.75 2.91 -23.00
C LYS A 333 -23.55 3.80 -22.62
N SER A 334 -22.96 4.49 -23.61
CA SER A 334 -21.86 5.44 -23.41
C SER A 334 -22.23 6.61 -22.51
N VAL A 335 -23.43 7.15 -22.69
CA VAL A 335 -23.98 8.25 -21.88
C VAL A 335 -24.26 7.79 -20.46
N ALA A 336 -24.95 6.66 -20.31
CA ALA A 336 -25.30 6.09 -19.03
C ALA A 336 -24.05 5.75 -18.19
N LEU A 337 -23.02 5.18 -18.81
CA LEU A 337 -21.74 4.91 -18.15
C LEU A 337 -20.99 6.18 -17.77
N SER A 338 -20.97 7.19 -18.62
CA SER A 338 -20.34 8.49 -18.33
C SER A 338 -20.96 9.16 -17.11
N LEU A 339 -22.28 9.20 -17.04
CA LEU A 339 -23.02 9.74 -15.88
C LEU A 339 -22.67 9.00 -14.61
N ARG A 340 -22.66 7.68 -14.67
CA ARG A 340 -22.35 6.85 -13.54
C ARG A 340 -20.93 7.06 -13.01
N TYR A 341 -19.95 7.09 -13.90
CA TYR A 341 -18.57 7.38 -13.49
C TYR A 341 -18.44 8.76 -12.85
N PHE A 342 -19.17 9.75 -13.36
CA PHE A 342 -19.23 11.07 -12.76
C PHE A 342 -19.88 11.07 -11.36
N GLN A 343 -21.02 10.41 -11.19
CA GLN A 343 -21.71 10.25 -9.91
C GLN A 343 -20.85 9.51 -8.86
N ASN A 344 -19.97 8.60 -9.30
CA ASN A 344 -19.01 7.90 -8.45
C ASN A 344 -17.74 8.71 -8.16
N GLY A 345 -17.71 10.00 -8.47
CA GLY A 345 -16.67 10.92 -8.02
C GLY A 345 -15.52 11.15 -9.00
N LEU A 346 -15.59 10.62 -10.24
CA LEU A 346 -14.63 10.98 -11.27
C LEU A 346 -14.91 12.39 -11.79
N TYR A 347 -13.87 13.09 -12.24
CA TYR A 347 -14.03 14.35 -12.95
C TYR A 347 -14.76 14.16 -14.30
N CYS A 348 -15.40 15.21 -14.81
CA CYS A 348 -16.19 15.16 -16.03
C CYS A 348 -15.43 14.59 -17.23
N SER A 349 -14.17 14.94 -17.42
CA SER A 349 -13.32 14.38 -18.49
C SER A 349 -12.99 12.92 -18.32
N GLU A 350 -12.69 12.50 -17.09
CA GLU A 350 -12.40 11.09 -16.75
C GLU A 350 -13.65 10.22 -16.95
N ALA A 351 -14.78 10.70 -16.49
CA ALA A 351 -16.05 10.00 -16.54
C ALA A 351 -16.47 9.69 -17.97
N ILE A 352 -16.38 10.69 -18.88
CA ILE A 352 -16.70 10.48 -20.29
C ILE A 352 -15.71 9.55 -20.97
N LEU A 353 -14.41 9.76 -20.77
CA LEU A 353 -13.38 8.91 -21.38
C LEU A 353 -13.56 7.43 -20.99
N ARG A 354 -13.80 7.15 -19.71
CA ARG A 354 -14.04 5.78 -19.23
C ARG A 354 -15.35 5.20 -19.73
N GLY A 355 -16.42 6.00 -19.68
CA GLY A 355 -17.75 5.57 -20.12
C GLY A 355 -17.77 5.14 -21.58
N PHE A 356 -17.12 5.90 -22.44
CA PHE A 356 -17.02 5.57 -23.86
C PHE A 356 -16.05 4.44 -24.14
N ASN A 357 -14.90 4.36 -23.44
CA ASN A 357 -13.98 3.26 -23.60
C ASN A 357 -14.63 1.91 -23.28
N GLU A 358 -15.44 1.86 -22.20
CA GLU A 358 -16.19 0.66 -21.82
C GLU A 358 -17.36 0.38 -22.79
N ALA A 359 -18.09 1.41 -23.19
CA ALA A 359 -19.25 1.24 -24.06
C ALA A 359 -18.89 0.69 -25.45
N TYR A 360 -17.80 1.19 -26.01
CA TYR A 360 -17.36 0.91 -27.38
C TYR A 360 -16.11 0.02 -27.47
N ASN A 361 -15.60 -0.50 -26.33
CA ASN A 361 -14.40 -1.32 -26.24
C ASN A 361 -13.21 -0.72 -27.02
N LEU A 362 -12.92 0.56 -26.77
CA LEU A 362 -11.91 1.32 -27.52
C LEU A 362 -10.46 0.86 -27.26
N GLY A 363 -10.23 -0.02 -26.26
CA GLY A 363 -8.93 -0.57 -25.96
C GLY A 363 -7.97 0.43 -25.27
N PHE A 364 -8.48 1.52 -24.72
CA PHE A 364 -7.65 2.49 -24.00
C PHE A 364 -7.27 1.93 -22.62
N PRO A 365 -5.95 1.76 -22.32
CA PRO A 365 -5.50 1.09 -21.11
C PRO A 365 -5.86 1.86 -19.84
N PRO A 366 -6.30 1.16 -18.76
CA PRO A 366 -6.71 1.79 -17.50
C PRO A 366 -5.65 2.71 -16.88
N GLU A 367 -4.37 2.35 -16.97
CA GLU A 367 -3.24 3.12 -16.44
C GLU A 367 -3.02 4.46 -17.15
N GLN A 368 -3.60 4.63 -18.34
CA GLN A 368 -3.50 5.86 -19.13
C GLN A 368 -4.67 6.83 -18.87
N TYR A 369 -5.71 6.44 -18.12
CA TYR A 369 -6.82 7.35 -17.81
C TYR A 369 -6.37 8.63 -17.07
N LYS A 370 -5.26 8.57 -16.35
CA LYS A 370 -4.67 9.75 -15.69
C LYS A 370 -4.40 10.93 -16.62
N ILE A 371 -4.32 10.71 -17.94
CA ILE A 371 -4.17 11.82 -18.90
C ILE A 371 -5.40 12.74 -18.90
N SER A 372 -6.59 12.22 -18.59
CA SER A 372 -7.83 13.00 -18.56
C SER A 372 -8.02 13.78 -17.25
N THR A 373 -7.31 13.44 -16.16
CA THR A 373 -7.46 14.11 -14.86
C THR A 373 -7.16 15.59 -14.93
N ALA A 374 -6.11 16.00 -15.65
CA ALA A 374 -5.75 17.41 -15.81
C ALA A 374 -6.81 18.27 -16.54
N PHE A 375 -7.74 17.64 -17.24
CA PHE A 375 -8.82 18.33 -17.98
C PHE A 375 -10.12 18.43 -17.16
N GLY A 376 -10.17 17.82 -15.99
CA GLY A 376 -11.27 17.95 -15.05
C GLY A 376 -11.38 19.38 -14.49
N SER A 377 -12.57 19.74 -13.99
CA SER A 377 -12.84 21.04 -13.37
C SER A 377 -12.36 22.26 -14.17
N GLY A 378 -12.44 22.16 -15.50
CA GLY A 378 -12.03 23.24 -16.41
C GLY A 378 -10.52 23.46 -16.47
N LEU A 379 -9.75 22.43 -16.80
CA LEU A 379 -8.29 22.38 -16.82
C LEU A 379 -7.67 22.63 -15.44
N GLY A 380 -7.76 21.60 -14.57
CA GLY A 380 -7.14 21.62 -13.26
C GLY A 380 -7.62 22.78 -12.38
N GLU A 381 -8.95 22.97 -12.27
CA GLU A 381 -9.61 24.02 -11.49
C GLU A 381 -9.39 25.46 -12.00
N SER A 382 -8.77 25.65 -13.17
CA SER A 382 -8.60 26.99 -13.75
C SER A 382 -9.92 27.64 -14.21
N GLY A 383 -10.99 26.82 -14.29
CA GLY A 383 -12.31 27.27 -14.78
C GLY A 383 -12.32 27.59 -16.27
N CYS A 384 -11.36 27.07 -17.05
CA CYS A 384 -11.26 27.29 -18.49
C CYS A 384 -12.16 26.31 -19.27
N SER A 385 -11.68 25.55 -20.25
CA SER A 385 -12.49 24.62 -21.05
C SER A 385 -13.23 23.61 -20.18
N CYS A 386 -14.52 23.38 -20.46
CA CYS A 386 -15.33 22.40 -19.71
C CYS A 386 -14.78 21.00 -19.87
N GLY A 387 -14.58 20.30 -18.72
CA GLY A 387 -14.06 18.95 -18.70
C GLY A 387 -14.94 17.93 -19.43
N ALA A 388 -16.26 18.16 -19.50
CA ALA A 388 -17.15 17.32 -20.28
C ALA A 388 -16.85 17.43 -21.78
N VAL A 389 -16.65 18.64 -22.29
CA VAL A 389 -16.31 18.85 -23.70
C VAL A 389 -14.93 18.29 -24.03
N THR A 390 -13.93 18.51 -23.16
CA THR A 390 -12.57 17.99 -23.40
C THR A 390 -12.51 16.46 -23.29
N GLY A 391 -13.26 15.84 -22.38
CA GLY A 391 -13.40 14.39 -22.30
C GLY A 391 -14.05 13.79 -23.55
N ALA A 392 -15.10 14.42 -24.06
CA ALA A 392 -15.76 14.01 -25.32
C ALA A 392 -14.81 14.17 -26.52
N ALA A 393 -14.04 15.27 -26.60
CA ALA A 393 -13.03 15.46 -27.65
C ALA A 393 -11.94 14.38 -27.61
N MET A 394 -11.48 13.98 -26.41
CA MET A 394 -10.54 12.87 -26.27
C MET A 394 -11.11 11.56 -26.82
N VAL A 395 -12.39 11.27 -26.58
CA VAL A 395 -13.06 10.08 -27.12
C VAL A 395 -13.07 10.12 -28.64
N LEU A 396 -13.48 11.24 -29.24
CA LEU A 396 -13.48 11.40 -30.70
C LEU A 396 -12.08 11.21 -31.29
N SER A 397 -11.07 11.78 -30.62
CA SER A 397 -9.66 11.63 -31.02
C SER A 397 -9.16 10.18 -30.90
N LEU A 398 -9.59 9.42 -29.88
CA LEU A 398 -9.27 7.99 -29.78
C LEU A 398 -9.84 7.17 -30.93
N ILE A 399 -11.02 7.52 -31.41
CA ILE A 399 -11.70 6.78 -32.49
C ILE A 399 -11.12 7.14 -33.87
N CYS A 400 -10.89 8.41 -34.16
CA CYS A 400 -10.55 8.89 -35.51
C CYS A 400 -9.35 9.83 -35.59
N GLY A 401 -8.63 10.07 -34.49
CA GLY A 401 -7.42 10.88 -34.47
C GLY A 401 -6.25 10.23 -35.20
N ARG A 402 -5.24 11.01 -35.53
CA ARG A 402 -4.02 10.54 -36.20
C ARG A 402 -3.00 10.02 -35.19
N THR A 403 -2.25 8.98 -35.58
CA THR A 403 -1.11 8.44 -34.80
C THR A 403 0.23 8.88 -35.39
N HIS A 404 0.24 9.33 -36.66
CA HIS A 404 1.43 9.79 -37.35
C HIS A 404 1.17 11.11 -38.08
N ASN A 405 2.20 11.93 -38.26
CA ASN A 405 2.11 13.26 -38.86
C ASN A 405 1.72 13.29 -40.35
N TYR A 406 1.79 12.15 -41.04
CA TYR A 406 1.36 12.01 -42.44
C TYR A 406 -0.12 11.63 -42.57
N GLU A 407 -0.80 11.35 -41.47
CA GLU A 407 -2.22 11.07 -41.48
C GLU A 407 -3.03 12.37 -41.45
N SER A 408 -4.23 12.35 -42.01
CA SER A 408 -5.08 13.52 -42.00
C SER A 408 -5.81 13.67 -40.68
N GLU A 409 -5.76 14.82 -40.08
CA GLU A 409 -6.52 15.22 -38.89
C GLU A 409 -7.98 15.65 -39.20
N ARG A 410 -8.34 15.76 -40.47
CA ARG A 410 -9.64 16.37 -40.88
C ARG A 410 -10.86 15.68 -40.27
N ILE A 411 -10.88 14.36 -40.17
CA ILE A 411 -12.02 13.63 -39.62
C ILE A 411 -12.20 13.97 -38.15
N SER A 412 -11.11 13.93 -37.37
CA SER A 412 -11.11 14.28 -35.95
C SER A 412 -11.53 15.73 -35.74
N PHE A 413 -10.90 16.66 -36.46
CA PHE A 413 -11.23 18.10 -36.33
C PHE A 413 -12.66 18.41 -36.76
N THR A 414 -13.22 17.72 -37.76
CA THR A 414 -14.62 17.90 -38.13
C THR A 414 -15.56 17.43 -37.04
N ALA A 415 -15.30 16.26 -36.45
CA ALA A 415 -16.08 15.73 -35.35
C ALA A 415 -16.00 16.60 -34.09
N GLU A 416 -14.81 17.09 -33.78
CA GLU A 416 -14.58 18.00 -32.64
C GLU A 416 -15.23 19.33 -32.81
N ASN A 417 -15.19 19.92 -34.01
CA ASN A 417 -15.91 21.18 -34.32
C ASN A 417 -17.43 21.01 -34.18
N GLN A 418 -17.99 19.88 -34.62
CA GLN A 418 -19.42 19.60 -34.43
C GLN A 418 -19.77 19.47 -32.95
N LEU A 419 -18.93 18.79 -32.14
CA LEU A 419 -19.11 18.73 -30.70
C LEU A 419 -19.14 20.13 -30.08
N HIS A 420 -18.13 20.94 -30.40
CA HIS A 420 -18.02 22.32 -29.91
C HIS A 420 -19.21 23.18 -30.26
N ASP A 421 -19.64 23.15 -31.54
CA ASP A 421 -20.71 23.96 -32.03
C ASP A 421 -22.06 23.59 -31.43
N LYS A 422 -22.39 22.31 -31.40
CA LYS A 422 -23.63 21.81 -30.78
C LYS A 422 -23.66 22.10 -29.28
N PHE A 423 -22.57 21.90 -28.56
CA PHE A 423 -22.51 22.18 -27.14
C PHE A 423 -22.61 23.68 -26.84
N ARG A 424 -21.92 24.53 -27.63
CA ARG A 424 -21.96 25.97 -27.50
C ARG A 424 -23.36 26.53 -27.87
N GLU A 425 -24.02 25.97 -28.85
CA GLU A 425 -25.38 26.34 -29.22
C GLU A 425 -26.36 26.13 -28.07
N ALA A 426 -26.25 24.99 -27.37
CA ALA A 426 -27.11 24.64 -26.24
C ALA A 426 -26.79 25.43 -24.96
N HIS A 427 -25.53 25.58 -24.62
CA HIS A 427 -25.10 26.15 -23.34
C HIS A 427 -24.55 27.57 -23.42
N LYS A 428 -24.45 28.14 -24.61
CA LYS A 428 -23.93 29.50 -24.89
C LYS A 428 -22.48 29.73 -24.48
N ALA A 429 -21.79 28.72 -24.00
CA ALA A 429 -20.40 28.75 -23.54
C ALA A 429 -19.72 27.37 -23.62
N LEU A 430 -18.39 27.38 -23.62
CA LEU A 430 -17.52 26.18 -23.47
C LEU A 430 -16.66 26.29 -22.24
N CYS A 431 -16.62 27.46 -21.59
CA CYS A 431 -15.79 27.77 -20.46
C CYS A 431 -16.46 27.32 -19.14
N CYS A 432 -15.82 26.50 -18.35
CA CYS A 432 -16.33 25.96 -17.09
C CYS A 432 -16.84 27.07 -16.16
N ARG A 433 -16.02 28.12 -15.95
CA ARG A 433 -16.37 29.29 -15.12
C ARG A 433 -17.66 29.98 -15.55
N VAL A 434 -17.94 30.05 -16.88
CA VAL A 434 -19.15 30.65 -17.40
C VAL A 434 -20.36 29.75 -17.22
N LEU A 435 -20.16 28.45 -17.43
CA LEU A 435 -21.20 27.43 -17.33
C LEU A 435 -21.67 27.19 -15.88
N THR A 436 -20.83 27.52 -14.89
CA THR A 436 -21.10 27.30 -13.46
C THR A 436 -21.10 28.59 -12.64
N ARG A 437 -21.14 29.76 -13.27
CA ARG A 437 -20.98 31.07 -12.61
C ARG A 437 -22.06 31.42 -11.59
N ASP A 438 -23.23 30.81 -11.72
CA ASP A 438 -24.44 31.07 -10.93
C ASP A 438 -24.64 30.06 -9.79
N VAL A 439 -23.69 29.15 -9.60
CA VAL A 439 -23.69 28.15 -8.53
C VAL A 439 -22.39 28.20 -7.72
N GLU A 440 -22.48 27.94 -6.42
CA GLU A 440 -21.31 27.88 -5.55
C GLU A 440 -20.44 26.66 -5.89
N TRP A 441 -19.14 26.87 -6.04
CA TRP A 441 -18.16 25.84 -6.39
C TRP A 441 -18.16 24.69 -5.37
N ASN A 442 -18.19 23.46 -5.84
CA ASN A 442 -18.29 22.22 -5.05
C ASN A 442 -19.60 22.03 -4.26
N SER A 443 -20.61 22.90 -4.42
CA SER A 443 -21.93 22.67 -3.84
C SER A 443 -22.67 21.50 -4.53
N ALA A 444 -23.77 21.04 -3.91
CA ALA A 444 -24.65 20.05 -4.52
C ALA A 444 -25.23 20.54 -5.85
N GLU A 445 -25.57 21.85 -5.96
CA GLU A 445 -26.05 22.47 -7.16
C GLU A 445 -24.99 22.51 -8.27
N HIS A 446 -23.72 22.78 -7.91
CA HIS A 446 -22.62 22.73 -8.86
C HIS A 446 -22.44 21.31 -9.43
N LYS A 447 -22.52 20.27 -8.58
CA LYS A 447 -22.43 18.87 -9.02
C LYS A 447 -23.58 18.51 -9.96
N LEU A 448 -24.82 18.89 -9.64
CA LEU A 448 -25.97 18.66 -10.52
C LEU A 448 -25.82 19.36 -11.86
N ARG A 449 -25.31 20.63 -11.86
CA ARG A 449 -25.03 21.36 -13.09
C ARG A 449 -23.99 20.64 -13.94
N CYS A 450 -22.88 20.18 -13.32
CA CYS A 450 -21.84 19.43 -14.03
C CYS A 450 -22.35 18.10 -14.57
N GLU A 451 -23.23 17.40 -13.85
CA GLU A 451 -23.87 16.16 -14.32
C GLU A 451 -24.66 16.39 -15.62
N GLN A 452 -25.44 17.47 -15.69
CA GLN A 452 -26.17 17.85 -16.92
C GLN A 452 -25.21 18.16 -18.09
N LEU A 453 -24.07 18.81 -17.80
CA LEU A 453 -23.06 19.10 -18.82
C LEU A 453 -22.36 17.82 -19.30
N VAL A 454 -22.07 16.86 -18.39
CA VAL A 454 -21.53 15.54 -18.73
C VAL A 454 -22.51 14.77 -19.61
N LYS A 455 -23.79 14.72 -19.20
CA LYS A 455 -24.84 14.06 -19.98
C LYS A 455 -24.90 14.61 -21.40
N HIS A 456 -25.02 15.89 -21.54
CA HIS A 456 -25.21 16.51 -22.87
C HIS A 456 -23.96 16.39 -23.76
N ALA A 457 -22.75 16.57 -23.20
CA ALA A 457 -21.51 16.34 -23.97
C ALA A 457 -21.39 14.91 -24.45
N ALA A 458 -21.76 13.95 -23.60
CA ALA A 458 -21.77 12.52 -23.95
C ALA A 458 -22.82 12.21 -25.01
N GLU A 459 -24.03 12.74 -24.91
CA GLU A 459 -25.08 12.58 -25.93
C GLU A 459 -24.65 13.12 -27.31
N ILE A 460 -24.01 14.28 -27.35
CA ILE A 460 -23.51 14.86 -28.60
C ILE A 460 -22.39 13.98 -29.18
N ALA A 461 -21.44 13.52 -28.34
CA ALA A 461 -20.36 12.67 -28.80
C ALA A 461 -20.88 11.33 -29.33
N ASP A 462 -21.82 10.71 -28.62
CA ASP A 462 -22.47 9.47 -29.05
C ASP A 462 -23.19 9.63 -30.40
N ASP A 463 -23.98 10.70 -30.58
CA ASP A 463 -24.66 11.00 -31.84
C ASP A 463 -23.65 11.15 -33.01
N ILE A 464 -22.54 11.86 -32.79
CA ILE A 464 -21.48 12.00 -33.81
C ILE A 464 -20.86 10.63 -34.14
N ILE A 465 -20.55 9.81 -33.13
CA ILE A 465 -19.98 8.49 -33.34
C ILE A 465 -20.92 7.60 -34.15
N GLN A 466 -22.19 7.54 -33.76
CA GLN A 466 -23.17 6.69 -34.41
C GLN A 466 -23.47 7.11 -35.87
N ARG A 467 -23.45 8.40 -36.16
CA ARG A 467 -23.75 8.91 -37.50
C ARG A 467 -22.56 8.92 -38.45
N GLU A 468 -21.36 9.29 -37.91
CA GLU A 468 -20.23 9.61 -38.78
C GLU A 468 -18.99 8.75 -38.56
N LEU A 469 -18.82 8.17 -37.36
CA LEU A 469 -17.61 7.47 -36.98
C LEU A 469 -17.81 5.97 -36.70
N LYS A 470 -19.02 5.45 -36.87
CA LYS A 470 -19.36 4.06 -36.58
C LYS A 470 -18.41 3.04 -37.23
N GLU A 471 -17.97 3.33 -38.46
CA GLU A 471 -17.05 2.47 -39.22
C GLU A 471 -15.61 2.40 -38.63
N PHE A 472 -15.24 3.33 -37.74
CA PHE A 472 -13.94 3.39 -37.06
C PHE A 472 -13.94 2.63 -35.72
N LEU A 473 -15.10 2.17 -35.24
CA LEU A 473 -15.21 1.40 -34.01
C LEU A 473 -14.60 0.01 -34.14
N PRO A 474 -13.94 -0.52 -33.09
CA PRO A 474 -13.33 -1.84 -33.10
C PRO A 474 -14.28 -2.98 -33.51
N GLU A 475 -15.53 -2.92 -33.09
CA GLU A 475 -16.58 -3.90 -33.41
C GLU A 475 -16.87 -4.04 -34.90
N ASN A 476 -16.58 -3.01 -35.67
CA ASN A 476 -16.80 -2.94 -37.10
C ASN A 476 -15.52 -3.18 -37.95
N GLY A 477 -14.50 -3.81 -37.33
CA GLY A 477 -13.25 -4.17 -37.99
C GLY A 477 -12.23 -3.06 -38.10
N GLY A 478 -12.43 -1.95 -37.36
CA GLY A 478 -11.55 -0.79 -37.20
C GLY A 478 -10.80 -0.44 -38.49
N LYS A 479 -11.28 0.49 -39.31
CA LYS A 479 -10.62 0.84 -40.57
C LYS A 479 -9.16 1.21 -40.37
N THR A 480 -8.29 0.51 -41.08
CA THR A 480 -6.85 0.79 -41.11
C THR A 480 -6.55 2.15 -41.76
N LEU A 481 -5.40 2.70 -41.48
CA LEU A 481 -4.88 3.98 -42.00
C LEU A 481 -5.01 4.16 -43.53
N ASP A 482 -4.86 3.08 -44.31
CA ASP A 482 -4.96 3.12 -45.76
C ASP A 482 -6.40 3.30 -46.25
N GLU A 483 -7.39 2.87 -45.49
CA GLU A 483 -8.83 3.08 -45.80
C GLU A 483 -9.29 4.49 -45.43
N LYS A 484 -8.64 5.12 -44.43
CA LYS A 484 -8.86 6.56 -44.12
C LYS A 484 -8.45 7.50 -45.25
N LYS A 485 -7.58 7.08 -46.16
CA LYS A 485 -7.17 7.87 -47.34
C LYS A 485 -8.28 8.07 -48.36
N LYS A 486 -9.30 7.22 -48.41
CA LYS A 486 -10.45 7.36 -49.35
C LYS A 486 -11.33 8.57 -49.04
N TYR A 487 -11.29 9.10 -47.79
CA TYR A 487 -12.04 10.31 -47.43
C TYR A 487 -11.39 11.63 -47.87
N LYS A 488 -10.19 11.58 -48.47
CA LYS A 488 -9.48 12.79 -48.98
C LYS A 488 -10.20 13.53 -50.12
N ASN A 489 -11.17 12.95 -50.78
CA ASN A 489 -11.68 13.42 -52.07
C ASN A 489 -13.17 13.76 -52.12
N ASN A 490 -13.85 14.11 -51.02
CA ASN A 490 -15.16 14.65 -51.03
C ASN A 490 -15.21 16.12 -50.64
N PRO A 491 -15.13 17.07 -51.60
CA PRO A 491 -15.06 18.52 -51.33
C PRO A 491 -16.35 19.14 -50.77
N ASP A 492 -17.48 18.42 -50.84
CA ASP A 492 -18.82 19.01 -50.55
C ASP A 492 -19.22 18.98 -49.07
N ARG A 493 -18.38 18.46 -48.17
CA ARG A 493 -18.68 18.35 -46.72
C ARG A 493 -17.95 19.38 -45.84
N ILE A 494 -17.25 20.34 -46.41
CA ILE A 494 -16.51 21.35 -45.65
C ILE A 494 -17.09 22.73 -46.00
N ARG A 495 -17.98 23.24 -45.18
CA ARG A 495 -18.14 24.68 -44.99
C ARG A 495 -17.50 25.05 -43.65
N ILE A 496 -16.46 25.89 -43.74
CA ILE A 496 -15.80 26.55 -42.61
C ILE A 496 -16.79 27.50 -41.94
#